data_b3f7b7997d1db08fe79f952a0d8a286c
#
_entry.id   b3f7b7997d1db08fe79f952a0d8a286c
#
_cell.length_a   1.000
_cell.length_b   1.000
_cell.length_c   1.000
_cell.angle_alpha   90.00
_cell.angle_beta   90.00
_cell.angle_gamma   90.00
#
_symmetry.space_group_name_H-M   'P 1'
#
loop_
_entity.id
_entity.type
_entity.pdbx_description
1 polymer ?
#
loop_
_entity_poly.entity_id
_entity_poly.type
_entity_poly.pdbx_seq_one_letter_code
_entity_poly.pdbx_strand_id
1 'polypeptide(L)'
;MRNRNSASLPPQTDRSADSSTVTPPAGSVQESTGSAPMGAQTKKKSGVGLNIMIVFFALVLLGGIGLIAYPTFANWWNSMHASRAVAGYVEQVKDMSGEQKKELLDQAHAYNQQLNTLPDRWHLTDDQMEQYNRTLDVTGTGIMGYITIPKLEVRLPVYHGTEDTVLQIAGGHLAGSSLPVGGKGTHTAVSGHTGLPSAKLFTGLDSLKEGDTFAFHVLDDTYTYRIDQIRTVLPTEMRDLDFDPNQDYATLITCTPYGVNSHRLLVRGHRIPTPAETDETQYDKADTNRTLIIAGIALAIVLFILWIIWLIVRRSHKRGRNAVSGTQVKHAGR
;
A
#
# COMPACT_ATOMS: atom_id res chain seq x y z
N MET A 1 1.51 18.82 -50.74
CA MET A 1 0.14 19.37 -50.65
C MET A 1 -0.08 19.73 -49.19
N ARG A 2 0.21 20.89 -48.77
CA ARG A 2 -0.59 22.12 -48.51
C ARG A 2 -2.03 21.79 -48.02
N ASN A 3 -2.30 22.02 -46.70
CA ASN A 3 -3.19 23.11 -46.34
C ASN A 3 -3.08 23.47 -44.84
N ARG A 4 -2.89 24.77 -44.60
CA ARG A 4 -2.99 25.49 -43.34
C ARG A 4 -4.47 25.83 -43.13
N ASN A 5 -4.88 25.93 -41.84
CA ASN A 5 -5.88 26.97 -41.51
C ASN A 5 -5.70 27.41 -40.05
N SER A 6 -5.36 28.68 -39.96
CA SER A 6 -5.41 29.54 -38.79
C SER A 6 -6.78 30.20 -38.67
N ALA A 7 -7.32 30.41 -37.49
CA ALA A 7 -8.38 31.40 -37.20
C ALA A 7 -8.26 31.72 -35.67
N SER A 8 -7.68 32.83 -35.23
CA SER A 8 -8.10 34.23 -35.09
C SER A 8 -9.18 34.46 -34.01
N LEU A 9 -8.74 35.11 -32.90
CA LEU A 9 -9.56 35.76 -31.87
C LEU A 9 -10.28 37.00 -32.43
N PRO A 10 -11.40 37.45 -31.83
CA PRO A 10 -11.90 38.82 -31.93
C PRO A 10 -11.79 39.60 -30.59
N PRO A 11 -11.95 40.95 -30.68
CA PRO A 11 -11.28 41.89 -29.77
C PRO A 11 -12.20 42.50 -28.70
N GLN A 12 -11.53 43.13 -27.71
CA GLN A 12 -12.10 44.02 -26.70
C GLN A 12 -12.72 45.29 -27.32
N THR A 13 -13.80 45.77 -26.71
CA THR A 13 -14.27 47.16 -26.83
C THR A 13 -14.43 47.78 -25.47
N ASP A 14 -13.58 48.77 -25.25
CA ASP A 14 -13.67 49.85 -24.30
C ASP A 14 -14.86 50.74 -24.61
N ARG A 15 -15.54 51.31 -23.60
CA ARG A 15 -16.12 52.64 -23.66
C ARG A 15 -16.37 53.21 -22.26
N SER A 16 -15.81 54.38 -22.14
CA SER A 16 -15.76 55.35 -21.07
C SER A 16 -17.06 56.12 -20.85
N ALA A 17 -17.22 56.59 -19.59
CA ALA A 17 -17.69 57.88 -19.10
C ALA A 17 -19.05 58.47 -19.59
N ASP A 18 -19.90 58.81 -18.63
CA ASP A 18 -20.23 60.24 -18.48
C ASP A 18 -20.80 60.58 -17.08
N SER A 19 -20.44 61.74 -16.61
CA SER A 19 -20.81 62.38 -15.37
C SER A 19 -22.06 63.24 -15.54
N SER A 20 -22.89 63.35 -14.50
CA SER A 20 -23.63 64.60 -14.26
C SER A 20 -24.10 64.71 -12.82
N THR A 21 -23.61 65.71 -12.19
CA THR A 21 -23.94 66.41 -10.98
C THR A 21 -25.35 67.03 -11.00
N VAL A 22 -26.11 66.93 -9.92
CA VAL A 22 -27.08 67.96 -9.53
C VAL A 22 -27.30 67.93 -8.00
N THR A 23 -27.06 69.12 -7.35
CA THR A 23 -27.24 69.43 -5.95
C THR A 23 -28.55 70.26 -5.74
N PRO A 24 -29.01 70.56 -4.53
CA PRO A 24 -30.34 70.31 -3.97
C PRO A 24 -31.25 71.54 -3.92
N PRO A 25 -32.37 71.50 -3.20
CA PRO A 25 -32.62 72.56 -2.24
C PRO A 25 -33.17 72.12 -0.86
N ALA A 26 -32.84 73.00 0.08
CA ALA A 26 -33.15 72.96 1.48
C ALA A 26 -34.68 73.24 1.82
N GLY A 27 -35.05 72.79 2.97
CA GLY A 27 -36.26 73.35 3.62
C GLY A 27 -36.86 72.43 4.67
N SER A 28 -36.72 72.91 5.86
CA SER A 28 -37.56 73.06 7.03
C SER A 28 -37.49 72.02 8.15
N VAL A 29 -37.14 72.61 9.28
CA VAL A 29 -37.19 72.16 10.67
C VAL A 29 -38.57 71.80 11.10
N GLN A 30 -38.74 70.66 11.77
CA GLN A 30 -39.72 70.53 12.85
C GLN A 30 -39.23 69.57 13.92
N GLU A 31 -39.13 70.12 15.10
CA GLU A 31 -38.88 69.56 16.40
C GLU A 31 -40.05 68.71 16.86
N SER A 32 -39.88 67.48 17.32
CA SER A 32 -40.80 66.83 18.26
C SER A 32 -40.11 65.73 19.04
N THR A 33 -39.86 66.01 20.25
CA THR A 33 -39.92 65.28 21.53
C THR A 33 -39.99 63.76 21.46
N GLY A 34 -38.95 63.14 22.03
CA GLY A 34 -39.07 62.11 23.05
C GLY A 34 -39.56 60.72 22.66
N SER A 35 -38.68 59.82 22.46
CA SER A 35 -38.92 58.42 22.78
C SER A 35 -37.61 57.73 23.11
N ALA A 36 -37.58 57.08 24.25
CA ALA A 36 -36.40 56.33 24.79
C ALA A 36 -35.90 55.26 23.87
N PRO A 37 -34.59 54.94 23.89
CA PRO A 37 -34.04 53.90 23.06
C PRO A 37 -34.49 52.52 23.52
N MET A 38 -35.27 51.88 22.66
CA MET A 38 -35.65 50.49 22.78
C MET A 38 -34.39 49.63 22.75
N GLY A 39 -34.07 49.00 23.88
CA GLY A 39 -32.89 48.16 24.05
C GLY A 39 -32.78 47.14 22.94
N ALA A 40 -31.70 47.23 22.20
CA ALA A 40 -31.29 46.22 21.24
C ALA A 40 -31.09 44.89 21.99
N GLN A 41 -32.06 44.01 21.90
CA GLN A 41 -31.91 42.62 22.31
C GLN A 41 -30.90 41.99 21.39
N THR A 42 -29.64 41.90 21.83
CA THR A 42 -28.64 41.03 21.21
C THR A 42 -29.16 39.60 21.28
N LYS A 43 -29.68 39.08 20.18
CA LYS A 43 -30.00 37.67 20.01
C LYS A 43 -28.75 36.87 20.39
N LYS A 44 -28.75 36.22 21.54
CA LYS A 44 -27.74 35.24 21.97
C LYS A 44 -27.60 34.20 20.87
N LYS A 45 -26.57 34.35 20.00
CA LYS A 45 -26.28 33.36 18.96
C LYS A 45 -26.19 31.99 19.62
N SER A 46 -27.05 31.09 19.23
CA SER A 46 -27.15 29.73 19.76
C SER A 46 -25.80 29.04 19.53
N GLY A 47 -25.22 28.53 20.60
CA GLY A 47 -23.93 27.88 20.48
C GLY A 47 -23.96 26.48 19.84
N VAL A 48 -25.10 26.14 19.24
CA VAL A 48 -25.27 24.94 18.39
C VAL A 48 -24.38 25.06 17.15
N GLY A 49 -24.31 26.21 16.49
CA GLY A 49 -23.47 26.44 15.32
C GLY A 49 -21.97 26.20 15.60
N LEU A 50 -21.48 26.64 16.77
CA LEU A 50 -20.07 26.40 17.13
C LEU A 50 -19.78 24.90 17.35
N ASN A 51 -20.70 24.18 17.99
CA ASN A 51 -20.51 22.73 18.18
C ASN A 51 -20.58 21.97 16.86
N ILE A 52 -21.48 22.34 15.94
CA ILE A 52 -21.54 21.78 14.58
C ILE A 52 -20.24 22.07 13.85
N MET A 53 -19.67 23.25 13.93
CA MET A 53 -18.42 23.65 13.31
C MET A 53 -17.24 22.82 13.89
N ILE A 54 -17.19 22.64 15.21
CA ILE A 54 -16.15 21.80 15.86
C ILE A 54 -16.23 20.36 15.37
N VAL A 55 -17.44 19.77 15.34
CA VAL A 55 -17.64 18.40 14.85
C VAL A 55 -17.25 18.28 13.39
N PHE A 56 -17.64 19.25 12.56
CA PHE A 56 -17.27 19.26 11.14
C PHE A 56 -15.75 19.29 10.94
N PHE A 57 -15.03 20.21 11.58
CA PHE A 57 -13.57 20.27 11.47
C PHE A 57 -12.88 19.04 12.06
N ALA A 58 -13.43 18.47 13.13
CA ALA A 58 -12.91 17.23 13.69
C ALA A 58 -13.07 16.05 12.71
N LEU A 59 -14.20 15.94 12.02
CA LEU A 59 -14.42 14.93 11.00
C LEU A 59 -13.48 15.11 9.79
N VAL A 60 -13.28 16.34 9.33
CA VAL A 60 -12.35 16.66 8.25
C VAL A 60 -10.91 16.31 8.66
N LEU A 61 -10.52 16.66 9.89
CA LEU A 61 -9.19 16.32 10.41
C LEU A 61 -8.99 14.80 10.52
N LEU A 62 -9.97 14.07 11.06
CA LEU A 62 -9.93 12.61 11.16
C LEU A 62 -9.90 11.96 9.78
N GLY A 63 -10.66 12.46 8.82
CA GLY A 63 -10.62 12.00 7.43
C GLY A 63 -9.24 12.22 6.81
N GLY A 64 -8.62 13.38 7.00
CA GLY A 64 -7.28 13.69 6.53
C GLY A 64 -6.22 12.78 7.17
N ILE A 65 -6.27 12.57 8.48
CA ILE A 65 -5.38 11.62 9.19
C ILE A 65 -5.58 10.20 8.66
N GLY A 66 -6.83 9.78 8.44
CA GLY A 66 -7.15 8.45 7.90
C GLY A 66 -6.56 8.23 6.50
N LEU A 67 -6.63 9.23 5.62
CA LEU A 67 -6.04 9.16 4.28
C LEU A 67 -4.50 9.04 4.34
N ILE A 68 -3.85 9.79 5.22
CA ILE A 68 -2.38 9.72 5.38
C ILE A 68 -1.96 8.39 6.03
N ALA A 69 -2.73 7.88 6.97
CA ALA A 69 -2.44 6.62 7.67
C ALA A 69 -2.78 5.37 6.84
N TYR A 70 -3.63 5.49 5.80
CA TYR A 70 -4.12 4.38 5.00
C TYR A 70 -2.98 3.49 4.43
N PRO A 71 -1.93 4.01 3.77
CA PRO A 71 -0.87 3.16 3.22
C PRO A 71 -0.14 2.35 4.31
N THR A 72 0.12 2.98 5.45
CA THR A 72 0.79 2.30 6.58
C THR A 72 -0.07 1.18 7.16
N PHE A 73 -1.36 1.44 7.36
CA PHE A 73 -2.30 0.43 7.85
C PHE A 73 -2.49 -0.71 6.85
N ALA A 74 -2.68 -0.39 5.57
CA ALA A 74 -2.89 -1.39 4.52
C ALA A 74 -1.64 -2.28 4.34
N ASN A 75 -0.44 -1.69 4.34
CA ASN A 75 0.80 -2.45 4.28
C ASN A 75 0.99 -3.35 5.50
N TRP A 76 0.70 -2.87 6.72
CA TRP A 76 0.72 -3.70 7.93
C TRP A 76 -0.28 -4.86 7.84
N TRP A 77 -1.50 -4.60 7.38
CA TRP A 77 -2.53 -5.63 7.21
C TRP A 77 -2.07 -6.73 6.24
N ASN A 78 -1.53 -6.35 5.09
CA ASN A 78 -1.02 -7.30 4.10
C ASN A 78 0.22 -8.05 4.58
N SER A 79 1.17 -7.37 5.25
CA SER A 79 2.33 -8.01 5.88
C SER A 79 1.90 -9.08 6.88
N MET A 80 0.89 -8.79 7.72
CA MET A 80 0.37 -9.77 8.67
C MET A 80 -0.27 -10.99 7.99
N HIS A 81 -0.96 -10.80 6.84
CA HIS A 81 -1.51 -11.91 6.07
C HIS A 81 -0.41 -12.73 5.39
N ALA A 82 0.59 -12.08 4.81
CA ALA A 82 1.76 -12.73 4.23
C ALA A 82 2.53 -13.54 5.29
N SER A 83 2.76 -12.98 6.48
CA SER A 83 3.40 -13.67 7.60
C SER A 83 2.59 -14.89 8.06
N ARG A 84 1.26 -14.80 8.10
CA ARG A 84 0.39 -15.95 8.42
C ARG A 84 0.43 -17.04 7.34
N ALA A 85 0.45 -16.65 6.07
CA ALA A 85 0.56 -17.60 4.96
C ALA A 85 1.90 -18.35 5.03
N VAL A 86 3.01 -17.63 5.30
CA VAL A 86 4.33 -18.25 5.50
C VAL A 86 4.33 -19.13 6.75
N ALA A 87 3.77 -18.69 7.87
CA ALA A 87 3.70 -19.49 9.09
C ALA A 87 2.89 -20.78 8.88
N GLY A 88 1.74 -20.69 8.20
CA GLY A 88 0.94 -21.88 7.84
C GLY A 88 1.69 -22.85 6.92
N TYR A 89 2.44 -22.32 5.95
CA TYR A 89 3.31 -23.14 5.10
C TYR A 89 4.38 -23.86 5.93
N VAL A 90 5.10 -23.14 6.80
CA VAL A 90 6.16 -23.70 7.67
C VAL A 90 5.59 -24.78 8.60
N GLU A 91 4.40 -24.55 9.19
CA GLU A 91 3.73 -25.51 10.05
C GLU A 91 3.39 -26.79 9.26
N GLN A 92 2.80 -26.65 8.08
CA GLN A 92 2.46 -27.79 7.23
C GLN A 92 3.70 -28.58 6.79
N VAL A 93 4.78 -27.90 6.38
CA VAL A 93 6.05 -28.54 6.05
C VAL A 93 6.63 -29.29 7.25
N LYS A 94 6.52 -28.73 8.46
CA LYS A 94 6.99 -29.39 9.68
C LYS A 94 6.28 -30.72 9.97
N ASP A 95 4.98 -30.79 9.63
CA ASP A 95 4.17 -31.96 9.86
C ASP A 95 4.37 -33.06 8.79
N MET A 96 5.07 -32.75 7.69
CA MET A 96 5.36 -33.70 6.63
C MET A 96 6.50 -34.65 7.02
N SER A 97 6.40 -35.90 6.57
CA SER A 97 7.51 -36.87 6.67
C SER A 97 8.66 -36.50 5.73
N GLY A 98 9.89 -36.90 6.07
CA GLY A 98 11.05 -36.71 5.19
C GLY A 98 10.89 -37.36 3.81
N GLU A 99 10.12 -38.47 3.74
CA GLU A 99 9.82 -39.15 2.47
C GLU A 99 8.91 -38.31 1.58
N GLN A 100 7.84 -37.71 2.15
CA GLN A 100 6.94 -36.81 1.42
C GLN A 100 7.69 -35.58 0.89
N LYS A 101 8.55 -34.96 1.71
CA LYS A 101 9.37 -33.82 1.29
C LYS A 101 10.30 -34.19 0.15
N LYS A 102 10.97 -35.35 0.27
CA LYS A 102 11.85 -35.85 -0.78
C LYS A 102 11.11 -36.10 -2.08
N GLU A 103 9.92 -36.69 -2.03
CA GLU A 103 9.10 -36.95 -3.22
C GLU A 103 8.72 -35.64 -3.92
N LEU A 104 8.31 -34.60 -3.19
CA LEU A 104 7.99 -33.27 -3.75
C LEU A 104 9.23 -32.62 -4.40
N LEU A 105 10.39 -32.71 -3.77
CA LEU A 105 11.65 -32.20 -4.36
C LEU A 105 12.02 -32.95 -5.61
N ASP A 106 11.94 -34.29 -5.60
CA ASP A 106 12.25 -35.13 -6.77
C ASP A 106 11.31 -34.79 -7.94
N GLN A 107 10.02 -34.60 -7.67
CA GLN A 107 9.02 -34.17 -8.68
C GLN A 107 9.36 -32.78 -9.23
N ALA A 108 9.73 -31.81 -8.36
CA ALA A 108 10.11 -30.47 -8.78
C ALA A 108 11.41 -30.46 -9.63
N HIS A 109 12.39 -31.26 -9.26
CA HIS A 109 13.61 -31.41 -10.06
C HIS A 109 13.33 -32.08 -11.42
N ALA A 110 12.47 -33.12 -11.46
CA ALA A 110 12.04 -33.75 -12.69
C ALA A 110 11.30 -32.76 -13.62
N TYR A 111 10.42 -31.94 -13.03
CA TYR A 111 9.74 -30.85 -13.77
C TYR A 111 10.77 -29.87 -14.38
N ASN A 112 11.75 -29.39 -13.60
CA ASN A 112 12.77 -28.49 -14.08
C ASN A 112 13.58 -29.10 -15.22
N GLN A 113 13.93 -30.40 -15.15
CA GLN A 113 14.62 -31.11 -16.23
C GLN A 113 13.75 -31.19 -17.49
N GLN A 114 12.47 -31.52 -17.35
CA GLN A 114 11.53 -31.57 -18.47
C GLN A 114 11.37 -30.20 -19.12
N LEU A 115 11.24 -29.12 -18.31
CA LEU A 115 11.10 -27.73 -18.78
C LEU A 115 12.27 -27.33 -19.68
N ASN A 116 13.50 -27.76 -19.37
CA ASN A 116 14.69 -27.47 -20.16
C ASN A 116 14.67 -28.11 -21.58
N THR A 117 13.81 -29.09 -21.79
CA THR A 117 13.65 -29.77 -23.10
C THR A 117 12.52 -29.20 -23.95
N LEU A 118 11.70 -28.31 -23.40
CA LEU A 118 10.57 -27.73 -24.13
C LEU A 118 11.07 -26.75 -25.19
N PRO A 119 10.57 -26.84 -26.42
CA PRO A 119 10.93 -25.90 -27.49
C PRO A 119 10.40 -24.49 -27.25
N ASP A 120 9.27 -24.38 -26.55
CA ASP A 120 8.65 -23.12 -26.16
C ASP A 120 8.11 -23.25 -24.72
N ARG A 121 8.92 -22.93 -23.74
CA ARG A 121 8.57 -22.99 -22.32
C ARG A 121 7.73 -21.81 -21.84
N TRP A 122 7.62 -20.77 -22.64
CA TRP A 122 6.84 -19.58 -22.29
C TRP A 122 5.36 -19.67 -22.69
N HIS A 123 5.01 -20.68 -23.53
CA HIS A 123 3.63 -20.97 -23.92
C HIS A 123 3.31 -22.44 -23.58
N LEU A 124 3.09 -22.69 -22.30
CA LEU A 124 2.74 -24.04 -21.81
C LEU A 124 1.35 -24.43 -22.32
N THR A 125 1.17 -25.69 -22.68
CA THR A 125 -0.15 -26.28 -22.96
C THR A 125 -0.98 -26.38 -21.67
N ASP A 126 -2.29 -26.63 -21.80
CA ASP A 126 -3.17 -26.78 -20.63
C ASP A 126 -2.68 -27.91 -19.71
N ASP A 127 -2.26 -29.06 -20.27
CA ASP A 127 -1.72 -30.19 -19.49
C ASP A 127 -0.41 -29.82 -18.76
N GLN A 128 0.48 -29.07 -19.43
CA GLN A 128 1.73 -28.59 -18.83
C GLN A 128 1.48 -27.56 -17.73
N MET A 129 0.48 -26.70 -17.92
CA MET A 129 0.07 -25.72 -16.90
C MET A 129 -0.57 -26.43 -15.70
N GLU A 130 -1.38 -27.46 -15.93
CA GLU A 130 -1.93 -28.28 -14.85
C GLU A 130 -0.82 -29.00 -14.07
N GLN A 131 0.17 -29.58 -14.77
CA GLN A 131 1.35 -30.18 -14.14
C GLN A 131 2.12 -29.14 -13.32
N TYR A 132 2.38 -27.94 -13.86
CA TYR A 132 3.01 -26.84 -13.18
C TYR A 132 2.29 -26.49 -11.88
N ASN A 133 0.98 -26.28 -11.94
CA ASN A 133 0.17 -25.86 -10.79
C ASN A 133 0.11 -26.91 -9.67
N ARG A 134 0.28 -28.19 -10.00
CA ARG A 134 0.28 -29.28 -9.00
C ARG A 134 1.68 -29.58 -8.42
N THR A 135 2.74 -29.23 -9.16
CA THR A 135 4.10 -29.52 -8.71
C THR A 135 4.51 -28.53 -7.63
N LEU A 136 4.90 -29.02 -6.47
CA LEU A 136 5.34 -28.22 -5.32
C LEU A 136 4.21 -27.39 -4.67
N ASP A 137 2.93 -27.74 -4.90
CA ASP A 137 1.83 -27.15 -4.16
C ASP A 137 1.66 -27.87 -2.81
N VAL A 138 2.43 -27.42 -1.82
CA VAL A 138 2.53 -28.04 -0.50
C VAL A 138 1.24 -27.88 0.30
N THR A 139 0.54 -26.77 0.12
CA THR A 139 -0.61 -26.38 0.95
C THR A 139 -1.96 -26.62 0.28
N GLY A 140 -1.99 -27.01 -1.00
CA GLY A 140 -3.21 -27.04 -1.79
C GLY A 140 -3.79 -25.66 -2.10
N THR A 141 -3.01 -24.59 -1.83
CA THR A 141 -3.39 -23.19 -2.09
C THR A 141 -2.50 -22.51 -3.12
N GLY A 142 -1.58 -23.26 -3.73
CA GLY A 142 -0.61 -22.77 -4.72
C GLY A 142 0.67 -22.18 -4.12
N ILE A 143 0.89 -22.28 -2.80
CA ILE A 143 2.16 -21.83 -2.18
C ILE A 143 3.23 -22.90 -2.38
N MET A 144 4.32 -22.53 -3.07
CA MET A 144 5.48 -23.40 -3.29
C MET A 144 6.61 -23.16 -2.29
N GLY A 145 6.60 -22.05 -1.58
CA GLY A 145 7.62 -21.66 -0.63
C GLY A 145 7.49 -20.19 -0.25
N TYR A 146 8.56 -19.62 0.30
CA TYR A 146 8.63 -18.18 0.55
C TYR A 146 10.01 -17.64 0.21
N ILE A 147 10.06 -16.31 -0.02
CA ILE A 147 11.30 -15.58 -0.31
C ILE A 147 11.65 -14.65 0.83
N THR A 148 12.95 -14.52 1.12
CA THR A 148 13.50 -13.49 2.01
C THR A 148 14.48 -12.62 1.25
N ILE A 149 14.38 -11.29 1.48
CA ILE A 149 15.32 -10.28 0.95
C ILE A 149 15.76 -9.43 2.16
N PRO A 150 16.88 -9.80 2.82
CA PRO A 150 17.27 -9.20 4.11
C PRO A 150 17.40 -7.68 4.07
N LYS A 151 18.05 -7.13 3.05
CA LYS A 151 18.26 -5.68 2.91
C LYS A 151 16.96 -4.88 2.77
N LEU A 152 15.92 -5.49 2.27
CA LEU A 152 14.59 -4.88 2.14
C LEU A 152 13.65 -5.22 3.30
N GLU A 153 14.07 -6.07 4.24
CA GLU A 153 13.21 -6.63 5.28
C GLU A 153 11.93 -7.24 4.69
N VAL A 154 12.08 -7.98 3.58
CA VAL A 154 10.97 -8.63 2.87
C VAL A 154 10.98 -10.12 3.19
N ARG A 155 9.81 -10.64 3.62
CA ARG A 155 9.48 -12.06 3.75
C ARG A 155 8.10 -12.27 3.16
N LEU A 156 8.03 -12.94 2.01
CA LEU A 156 6.79 -13.08 1.23
C LEU A 156 6.57 -14.52 0.79
N PRO A 157 5.34 -15.04 0.85
CA PRO A 157 5.03 -16.32 0.21
C PRO A 157 5.22 -16.21 -1.30
N VAL A 158 5.59 -17.31 -1.93
CA VAL A 158 5.71 -17.45 -3.38
C VAL A 158 4.64 -18.44 -3.85
N TYR A 159 3.75 -17.96 -4.70
CA TYR A 159 2.67 -18.74 -5.29
C TYR A 159 2.98 -19.10 -6.74
N HIS A 160 2.30 -20.13 -7.24
CA HIS A 160 2.24 -20.38 -8.67
C HIS A 160 1.57 -19.25 -9.41
N GLY A 161 2.09 -18.92 -10.61
CA GLY A 161 1.51 -17.94 -11.50
C GLY A 161 1.79 -16.48 -11.13
N THR A 162 1.44 -15.61 -12.05
CA THR A 162 1.65 -14.15 -11.93
C THR A 162 0.37 -13.37 -12.20
N GLU A 163 -0.78 -13.99 -11.89
CA GLU A 163 -2.09 -13.36 -11.99
C GLU A 163 -2.21 -12.20 -10.98
N ASP A 164 -3.05 -11.23 -11.30
CA ASP A 164 -3.24 -10.04 -10.43
C ASP A 164 -3.63 -10.42 -9.01
N THR A 165 -4.43 -11.47 -8.83
CA THR A 165 -4.85 -11.99 -7.52
C THR A 165 -3.67 -12.43 -6.64
N VAL A 166 -2.63 -13.00 -7.25
CA VAL A 166 -1.39 -13.41 -6.59
C VAL A 166 -0.52 -12.20 -6.33
N LEU A 167 -0.27 -11.39 -7.37
CA LEU A 167 0.69 -10.29 -7.28
C LEU A 167 0.27 -9.16 -6.34
N GLN A 168 -1.02 -9.06 -5.98
CA GLN A 168 -1.49 -8.08 -4.98
C GLN A 168 -1.07 -8.42 -3.55
N ILE A 169 -0.75 -9.68 -3.24
CA ILE A 169 -0.52 -10.16 -1.88
C ILE A 169 0.82 -10.88 -1.68
N ALA A 170 1.50 -11.30 -2.75
CA ALA A 170 2.63 -12.22 -2.70
C ALA A 170 3.63 -12.01 -3.84
N GLY A 171 4.70 -12.81 -3.84
CA GLY A 171 5.50 -13.08 -5.02
C GLY A 171 4.83 -14.15 -5.88
N GLY A 172 4.77 -13.92 -7.20
CA GLY A 172 4.23 -14.85 -8.16
C GLY A 172 5.36 -15.51 -8.96
N HIS A 173 5.43 -16.84 -8.94
CA HIS A 173 6.41 -17.58 -9.74
C HIS A 173 5.98 -17.56 -11.21
N LEU A 174 6.92 -17.20 -12.10
CA LEU A 174 6.66 -17.11 -13.54
C LEU A 174 6.64 -18.52 -14.15
N ALA A 175 5.46 -18.96 -14.63
CA ALA A 175 5.33 -20.21 -15.36
C ALA A 175 6.29 -20.21 -16.58
N GLY A 176 6.95 -21.34 -16.84
CA GLY A 176 8.00 -21.42 -17.85
C GLY A 176 9.41 -21.09 -17.34
N SER A 177 9.55 -20.60 -16.09
CA SER A 177 10.84 -20.60 -15.37
C SER A 177 10.96 -21.84 -14.47
N SER A 178 12.17 -22.14 -14.01
CA SER A 178 12.41 -23.29 -13.13
C SER A 178 11.76 -23.08 -11.76
N LEU A 179 11.16 -24.12 -11.19
CA LEU A 179 10.71 -24.12 -9.80
C LEU A 179 11.87 -23.83 -8.85
N PRO A 180 11.66 -23.16 -7.71
CA PRO A 180 12.70 -22.61 -6.85
C PRO A 180 13.40 -23.65 -5.96
N VAL A 181 13.76 -24.79 -6.53
CA VAL A 181 14.49 -25.90 -5.88
C VAL A 181 15.96 -25.98 -6.28
N GLY A 182 16.44 -24.95 -6.99
CA GLY A 182 17.83 -24.86 -7.44
C GLY A 182 18.27 -25.98 -8.36
N GLY A 183 19.56 -26.02 -8.63
CA GLY A 183 20.24 -27.02 -9.49
C GLY A 183 20.91 -26.41 -10.72
N LYS A 184 21.92 -27.09 -11.24
CA LYS A 184 22.59 -26.65 -12.48
C LYS A 184 21.62 -26.67 -13.65
N GLY A 185 21.67 -25.66 -14.50
CA GLY A 185 20.79 -25.52 -15.64
C GLY A 185 19.41 -25.00 -15.28
N THR A 186 19.24 -24.40 -14.09
CA THR A 186 17.96 -23.81 -13.67
C THR A 186 18.01 -22.29 -13.63
N HIS A 187 16.88 -21.67 -13.88
CA HIS A 187 16.66 -20.23 -13.72
C HIS A 187 15.24 -19.98 -13.22
N THR A 188 15.11 -19.72 -11.93
CA THR A 188 13.84 -19.39 -11.28
C THR A 188 13.53 -17.92 -11.47
N ALA A 189 12.29 -17.59 -11.78
CA ALA A 189 11.84 -16.19 -11.89
C ALA A 189 10.59 -15.94 -11.03
N VAL A 190 10.67 -14.94 -10.15
CA VAL A 190 9.57 -14.52 -9.29
C VAL A 190 9.26 -13.05 -9.50
N SER A 191 8.01 -12.76 -9.81
CA SER A 191 7.50 -11.41 -10.03
C SER A 191 6.78 -10.89 -8.79
N GLY A 192 6.88 -9.58 -8.56
CA GLY A 192 6.14 -8.90 -7.50
C GLY A 192 5.92 -7.43 -7.86
N HIS A 193 4.79 -6.91 -7.42
CA HIS A 193 4.49 -5.49 -7.63
C HIS A 193 5.45 -4.57 -6.87
N THR A 194 5.66 -3.38 -7.44
CA THR A 194 6.27 -2.23 -6.78
C THR A 194 5.28 -1.08 -6.71
N GLY A 195 5.34 -0.32 -5.61
CA GLY A 195 4.58 0.91 -5.49
C GLY A 195 3.10 0.75 -5.20
N LEU A 196 2.64 -0.40 -4.77
CA LEU A 196 1.27 -0.56 -4.28
C LEU A 196 1.11 0.19 -2.95
N PRO A 197 0.09 1.08 -2.81
CA PRO A 197 -0.18 1.74 -1.54
C PRO A 197 -0.55 0.77 -0.42
N SER A 198 -1.03 -0.42 -0.78
CA SER A 198 -1.55 -1.43 0.13
C SER A 198 -0.51 -2.45 0.60
N ALA A 199 0.59 -2.65 -0.14
CA ALA A 199 1.58 -3.69 0.17
C ALA A 199 2.98 -3.30 -0.29
N LYS A 200 3.98 -3.59 0.54
CA LYS A 200 5.39 -3.33 0.20
C LYS A 200 5.88 -4.22 -0.94
N LEU A 201 5.58 -5.51 -0.90
CA LEU A 201 6.00 -6.53 -1.86
C LEU A 201 7.46 -6.33 -2.32
N PHE A 202 7.70 -6.09 -3.62
CA PHE A 202 9.02 -5.79 -4.19
C PHE A 202 9.35 -4.30 -4.28
N THR A 203 8.62 -3.44 -3.56
CA THR A 203 8.97 -2.02 -3.45
C THR A 203 10.34 -1.87 -2.81
N GLY A 204 11.23 -1.15 -3.50
CA GLY A 204 12.62 -0.96 -3.10
C GLY A 204 13.59 -1.95 -3.74
N LEU A 205 13.14 -2.85 -4.64
CA LEU A 205 14.01 -3.78 -5.36
C LEU A 205 15.11 -3.03 -6.15
N ASP A 206 14.82 -1.82 -6.62
CA ASP A 206 15.75 -0.92 -7.29
C ASP A 206 16.88 -0.38 -6.39
N SER A 207 16.76 -0.52 -5.08
CA SER A 207 17.82 -0.15 -4.13
C SER A 207 18.86 -1.25 -3.90
N LEU A 208 18.60 -2.46 -4.38
CA LEU A 208 19.54 -3.59 -4.32
C LEU A 208 20.73 -3.35 -5.23
N LYS A 209 21.85 -3.99 -4.89
CA LYS A 209 23.12 -3.89 -5.61
C LYS A 209 23.71 -5.27 -5.81
N GLU A 210 24.62 -5.38 -6.77
CA GLU A 210 25.46 -6.56 -6.90
C GLU A 210 26.19 -6.85 -5.58
N GLY A 211 26.18 -8.11 -5.17
CA GLY A 211 26.70 -8.58 -3.88
C GLY A 211 25.66 -8.71 -2.76
N ASP A 212 24.51 -8.03 -2.84
CA ASP A 212 23.37 -8.26 -1.93
C ASP A 212 22.82 -9.68 -2.15
N THR A 213 22.04 -10.19 -1.20
CA THR A 213 21.51 -11.56 -1.25
C THR A 213 20.01 -11.60 -1.07
N PHE A 214 19.40 -12.66 -1.62
CA PHE A 214 18.05 -13.11 -1.35
C PHE A 214 18.02 -14.63 -1.28
N ALA A 215 16.98 -15.20 -0.68
CA ALA A 215 16.86 -16.64 -0.56
C ALA A 215 15.41 -17.11 -0.76
N PHE A 216 15.27 -18.27 -1.42
CA PHE A 216 14.04 -19.04 -1.41
C PHE A 216 14.10 -20.11 -0.33
N HIS A 217 13.01 -20.27 0.40
CA HIS A 217 12.81 -21.31 1.40
C HIS A 217 11.74 -22.25 0.88
N VAL A 218 12.13 -23.47 0.56
CA VAL A 218 11.26 -24.48 -0.03
C VAL A 218 11.42 -25.77 0.75
N LEU A 219 10.33 -26.23 1.36
CA LEU A 219 10.34 -27.33 2.32
C LEU A 219 11.35 -27.04 3.45
N ASP A 220 12.31 -27.93 3.67
CA ASP A 220 13.36 -27.72 4.69
C ASP A 220 14.63 -27.04 4.14
N ASP A 221 14.67 -26.76 2.84
CA ASP A 221 15.86 -26.25 2.18
C ASP A 221 15.82 -24.75 1.98
N THR A 222 16.98 -24.10 2.10
CA THR A 222 17.19 -22.69 1.80
C THR A 222 18.13 -22.53 0.61
N TYR A 223 17.64 -21.86 -0.40
CA TYR A 223 18.32 -21.61 -1.66
C TYR A 223 18.73 -20.15 -1.75
N THR A 224 20.00 -19.85 -1.37
CA THR A 224 20.53 -18.48 -1.29
C THR A 224 21.22 -18.10 -2.59
N TYR A 225 20.88 -16.89 -3.07
CA TYR A 225 21.43 -16.30 -4.28
C TYR A 225 22.11 -14.97 -3.97
N ARG A 226 23.29 -14.75 -4.57
CA ARG A 226 23.98 -13.46 -4.53
C ARG A 226 23.74 -12.72 -5.83
N ILE A 227 23.30 -11.49 -5.75
CA ILE A 227 23.00 -10.65 -6.90
C ILE A 227 24.28 -10.41 -7.71
N ASP A 228 24.22 -10.70 -8.99
CA ASP A 228 25.32 -10.56 -9.96
C ASP A 228 24.96 -9.72 -11.18
N GLN A 229 23.65 -9.43 -11.37
CA GLN A 229 23.21 -8.63 -12.51
C GLN A 229 21.92 -7.89 -12.16
N ILE A 230 21.86 -6.61 -12.55
CA ILE A 230 20.66 -5.79 -12.45
C ILE A 230 20.42 -5.14 -13.82
N ARG A 231 19.26 -5.40 -14.42
CA ARG A 231 18.89 -4.90 -15.76
C ARG A 231 17.48 -4.34 -15.80
N THR A 232 17.30 -3.36 -16.68
CA THR A 232 15.97 -2.84 -17.05
C THR A 232 15.70 -3.24 -18.50
N VAL A 233 14.61 -3.96 -18.73
CA VAL A 233 14.25 -4.53 -20.02
C VAL A 233 12.79 -4.19 -20.39
N LEU A 234 12.42 -4.40 -21.64
CA LEU A 234 11.02 -4.33 -22.05
C LEU A 234 10.23 -5.54 -21.51
N PRO A 235 8.91 -5.42 -21.28
CA PRO A 235 8.10 -6.52 -20.75
C PRO A 235 8.11 -7.80 -21.59
N THR A 236 8.45 -7.70 -22.88
CA THR A 236 8.49 -8.81 -23.83
C THR A 236 9.89 -9.43 -23.98
N GLU A 237 10.90 -8.86 -23.31
CA GLU A 237 12.28 -9.36 -23.40
C GLU A 237 12.51 -10.46 -22.37
N MET A 238 12.55 -11.72 -22.82
CA MET A 238 12.70 -12.90 -21.97
C MET A 238 14.11 -13.47 -21.95
N ARG A 239 15.04 -12.96 -22.77
CA ARG A 239 16.40 -13.49 -22.95
C ARG A 239 17.21 -13.55 -21.66
N ASP A 240 17.05 -12.56 -20.78
CA ASP A 240 17.78 -12.52 -19.51
C ASP A 240 17.26 -13.57 -18.50
N LEU A 241 16.23 -14.33 -18.86
CA LEU A 241 15.70 -15.46 -18.09
C LEU A 241 16.07 -16.82 -18.69
N ASP A 242 16.93 -16.86 -19.71
CA ASP A 242 17.38 -18.10 -20.34
C ASP A 242 18.20 -18.97 -19.36
N PHE A 243 18.16 -20.27 -19.59
CA PHE A 243 18.93 -21.24 -18.81
C PHE A 243 20.41 -21.26 -19.25
N ASP A 244 21.28 -21.27 -18.26
CA ASP A 244 22.69 -21.59 -18.47
C ASP A 244 22.95 -22.98 -17.90
N PRO A 245 23.42 -23.99 -18.69
CA PRO A 245 23.57 -25.36 -18.23
C PRO A 245 24.56 -25.53 -17.08
N ASN A 246 25.43 -24.54 -16.84
CA ASN A 246 26.43 -24.58 -15.79
C ASN A 246 26.08 -23.79 -14.55
N GLN A 247 24.98 -23.00 -14.58
CA GLN A 247 24.57 -22.09 -13.54
C GLN A 247 23.27 -22.52 -12.87
N ASP A 248 23.10 -22.02 -11.68
CA ASP A 248 21.83 -22.02 -10.92
C ASP A 248 21.49 -20.56 -10.65
N TYR A 249 20.55 -20.02 -11.43
CA TYR A 249 20.13 -18.62 -11.36
C TYR A 249 18.75 -18.45 -10.76
N ALA A 250 18.55 -17.29 -10.16
CA ALA A 250 17.23 -16.80 -9.80
C ALA A 250 17.10 -15.31 -10.11
N THR A 251 15.95 -14.88 -10.61
CA THR A 251 15.68 -13.48 -10.95
C THR A 251 14.40 -12.99 -10.26
N LEU A 252 14.54 -11.86 -9.56
CA LEU A 252 13.40 -11.11 -9.05
C LEU A 252 12.97 -10.07 -10.07
N ILE A 253 11.68 -10.01 -10.34
CA ILE A 253 11.10 -9.16 -11.39
C ILE A 253 10.13 -8.17 -10.79
N THR A 254 10.25 -6.89 -11.14
CA THR A 254 9.26 -5.87 -10.79
C THR A 254 9.10 -4.83 -11.92
N CYS A 255 8.05 -4.02 -11.84
CA CYS A 255 7.83 -2.94 -12.79
C CYS A 255 8.76 -1.74 -12.49
N THR A 256 9.19 -1.04 -13.56
CA THR A 256 10.00 0.19 -13.45
C THR A 256 9.74 1.10 -14.66
N PRO A 257 9.97 2.44 -14.61
CA PRO A 257 10.11 3.26 -13.41
C PRO A 257 8.86 3.28 -12.54
N TYR A 258 9.03 3.60 -11.24
CA TYR A 258 7.93 3.71 -10.30
C TYR A 258 6.77 4.58 -10.84
N GLY A 259 5.54 4.07 -10.78
CA GLY A 259 4.34 4.76 -11.26
C GLY A 259 4.16 4.83 -12.78
N VAL A 260 5.21 4.56 -13.59
CA VAL A 260 5.14 4.49 -15.07
C VAL A 260 4.98 3.05 -15.54
N ASN A 261 5.75 2.12 -14.96
CA ASN A 261 5.66 0.67 -15.17
C ASN A 261 5.88 0.19 -16.62
N SER A 262 6.57 1.00 -17.43
CA SER A 262 6.80 0.73 -18.86
C SER A 262 7.82 -0.37 -19.12
N HIS A 263 8.70 -0.66 -18.16
CA HIS A 263 9.76 -1.65 -18.24
C HIS A 263 9.68 -2.64 -17.07
N ARG A 264 10.55 -3.65 -17.11
CA ARG A 264 10.78 -4.59 -16.01
C ARG A 264 12.19 -4.42 -15.48
N LEU A 265 12.31 -4.31 -14.16
CA LEU A 265 13.58 -4.42 -13.46
C LEU A 265 13.81 -5.90 -13.16
N LEU A 266 14.91 -6.43 -13.63
CA LEU A 266 15.40 -7.79 -13.39
C LEU A 266 16.58 -7.72 -12.44
N VAL A 267 16.48 -8.39 -11.29
CA VAL A 267 17.53 -8.51 -10.29
C VAL A 267 17.89 -9.98 -10.21
N ARG A 268 18.96 -10.39 -10.94
CA ARG A 268 19.41 -11.76 -11.01
C ARG A 268 20.48 -12.04 -9.97
N GLY A 269 20.43 -13.22 -9.39
CA GLY A 269 21.50 -13.79 -8.56
C GLY A 269 21.91 -15.18 -9.01
N HIS A 270 23.15 -15.53 -8.73
CA HIS A 270 23.67 -16.88 -8.85
C HIS A 270 23.67 -17.57 -7.47
N ARG A 271 23.52 -18.89 -7.48
CA ARG A 271 23.50 -19.72 -6.28
C ARG A 271 24.80 -19.61 -5.50
N ILE A 272 24.69 -19.43 -4.17
CA ILE A 272 25.81 -19.52 -3.23
C ILE A 272 25.47 -20.48 -2.08
N PRO A 273 26.46 -21.03 -1.35
CA PRO A 273 26.18 -21.72 -0.09
C PRO A 273 25.41 -20.82 0.87
N THR A 274 24.37 -21.36 1.49
CA THR A 274 23.58 -20.61 2.47
C THR A 274 24.43 -20.27 3.70
N PRO A 275 24.58 -18.99 4.06
CA PRO A 275 25.27 -18.60 5.28
C PRO A 275 24.63 -19.21 6.52
N ALA A 276 25.44 -19.63 7.51
CA ALA A 276 24.95 -20.26 8.74
C ALA A 276 24.07 -19.33 9.62
N GLU A 277 24.18 -18.02 9.42
CA GLU A 277 23.41 -16.99 10.15
C GLU A 277 22.41 -16.29 9.22
N THR A 278 21.31 -16.95 8.88
CA THR A 278 20.10 -16.26 8.43
C THR A 278 19.22 -16.04 9.65
N ASP A 279 19.34 -14.89 10.30
CA ASP A 279 18.53 -14.55 11.48
C ASP A 279 17.09 -14.22 11.04
N GLU A 280 16.25 -15.26 10.93
CA GLU A 280 14.82 -15.10 10.62
C GLU A 280 14.05 -14.32 11.69
N THR A 281 14.58 -14.20 12.90
CA THR A 281 13.95 -13.45 13.99
C THR A 281 13.87 -11.94 13.73
N GLN A 282 14.64 -11.43 12.78
CA GLN A 282 14.62 -10.03 12.39
C GLN A 282 13.27 -9.62 11.77
N TYR A 283 12.67 -10.51 10.98
CA TYR A 283 11.37 -10.24 10.31
C TYR A 283 10.23 -10.19 11.32
N ASP A 284 10.22 -11.09 12.31
CA ASP A 284 9.19 -11.14 13.36
C ASP A 284 9.24 -9.90 14.27
N LYS A 285 10.44 -9.38 14.57
CA LYS A 285 10.62 -8.15 15.33
C LYS A 285 10.11 -6.92 14.58
N ALA A 286 10.36 -6.83 13.27
CA ALA A 286 9.89 -5.73 12.45
C ALA A 286 8.36 -5.65 12.42
N ASP A 287 7.68 -6.78 12.28
CA ASP A 287 6.22 -6.85 12.27
C ASP A 287 5.61 -6.51 13.65
N THR A 288 6.24 -6.94 14.74
CA THR A 288 5.83 -6.61 16.10
C THR A 288 5.91 -5.09 16.36
N ASN A 289 7.01 -4.44 15.99
CA ASN A 289 7.19 -3.01 16.16
C ASN A 289 6.15 -2.20 15.36
N ARG A 290 5.85 -2.60 14.12
CA ARG A 290 4.80 -1.99 13.30
C ARG A 290 3.43 -2.12 13.94
N THR A 291 3.11 -3.29 14.47
CA THR A 291 1.84 -3.55 15.19
C THR A 291 1.70 -2.63 16.39
N LEU A 292 2.74 -2.44 17.19
CA LEU A 292 2.72 -1.52 18.34
C LEU A 292 2.52 -0.06 17.94
N ILE A 293 3.16 0.38 16.85
CA ILE A 293 2.98 1.75 16.32
C ILE A 293 1.52 1.97 15.88
N ILE A 294 0.93 1.04 15.15
CA ILE A 294 -0.46 1.14 14.68
C ILE A 294 -1.44 1.13 15.86
N ALA A 295 -1.22 0.26 16.85
CA ALA A 295 -2.03 0.24 18.06
C ALA A 295 -1.94 1.57 18.84
N GLY A 296 -0.75 2.17 18.93
CA GLY A 296 -0.53 3.48 19.54
C GLY A 296 -1.28 4.60 18.80
N ILE A 297 -1.25 4.62 17.48
CA ILE A 297 -2.01 5.58 16.65
C ILE A 297 -3.52 5.41 16.86
N ALA A 298 -4.01 4.17 16.84
CA ALA A 298 -5.43 3.88 17.07
C ALA A 298 -5.89 4.37 18.45
N LEU A 299 -5.09 4.10 19.49
CA LEU A 299 -5.37 4.57 20.85
C LEU A 299 -5.39 6.12 20.91
N ALA A 300 -4.44 6.79 20.28
CA ALA A 300 -4.40 8.26 20.24
C ALA A 300 -5.64 8.85 19.57
N ILE A 301 -6.13 8.24 18.48
CA ILE A 301 -7.37 8.64 17.79
C ILE A 301 -8.58 8.48 18.73
N VAL A 302 -8.70 7.34 19.42
CA VAL A 302 -9.80 7.11 20.38
C VAL A 302 -9.78 8.16 21.50
N LEU A 303 -8.63 8.41 22.10
CA LEU A 303 -8.48 9.43 23.15
C LEU A 303 -8.82 10.82 22.64
N PHE A 304 -8.46 11.18 21.43
CA PHE A 304 -8.80 12.44 20.79
C PHE A 304 -10.31 12.60 20.59
N ILE A 305 -11.00 11.55 20.14
CA ILE A 305 -12.46 11.54 20.00
C ILE A 305 -13.13 11.73 21.36
N LEU A 306 -12.68 10.98 22.38
CA LEU A 306 -13.21 11.10 23.75
C LEU A 306 -12.98 12.51 24.32
N TRP A 307 -11.84 13.12 24.05
CA TRP A 307 -11.54 14.49 24.45
C TRP A 307 -12.47 15.51 23.78
N ILE A 308 -12.77 15.37 22.48
CA ILE A 308 -13.74 16.22 21.78
C ILE A 308 -15.14 16.05 22.38
N ILE A 309 -15.59 14.81 22.62
CA ILE A 309 -16.88 14.53 23.23
C ILE A 309 -16.95 15.19 24.62
N TRP A 310 -15.90 15.04 25.42
CA TRP A 310 -15.80 15.66 26.73
C TRP A 310 -15.88 17.18 26.66
N LEU A 311 -15.20 17.81 25.71
CA LEU A 311 -15.28 19.27 25.49
C LEU A 311 -16.69 19.71 25.15
N ILE A 312 -17.40 18.99 24.28
CA ILE A 312 -18.77 19.28 23.88
C ILE A 312 -19.71 19.15 25.09
N VAL A 313 -19.63 18.05 25.82
CA VAL A 313 -20.43 17.78 27.03
C VAL A 313 -20.17 18.83 28.10
N ARG A 314 -18.88 19.13 28.39
CA ARG A 314 -18.51 20.16 29.41
C ARG A 314 -19.05 21.55 29.04
N ARG A 315 -19.05 21.91 27.76
CA ARG A 315 -19.63 23.18 27.28
C ARG A 315 -21.15 23.18 27.41
N SER A 316 -21.82 22.06 27.14
CA SER A 316 -23.27 21.89 27.31
C SER A 316 -23.67 22.05 28.76
N HIS A 317 -23.00 21.39 29.71
CA HIS A 317 -23.24 21.50 31.14
C HIS A 317 -23.05 22.92 31.71
N LYS A 318 -22.01 23.65 31.29
CA LYS A 318 -21.79 25.04 31.70
C LYS A 318 -22.90 25.96 31.23
N ARG A 319 -23.54 25.71 30.08
CA ARG A 319 -24.67 26.47 29.57
C ARG A 319 -25.94 26.20 30.34
N GLY A 320 -26.20 24.97 30.75
CA GLY A 320 -27.39 24.61 31.58
C GLY A 320 -27.35 25.32 32.95
N ARG A 321 -26.17 25.35 33.60
CA ARG A 321 -26.01 26.03 34.90
C ARG A 321 -26.23 27.55 34.84
N ASN A 322 -25.77 28.21 33.80
CA ASN A 322 -25.97 29.66 33.62
C ASN A 322 -27.40 30.03 33.25
N ALA A 323 -28.16 29.09 32.66
CA ALA A 323 -29.59 29.32 32.36
C ALA A 323 -30.45 29.25 33.65
N VAL A 324 -30.13 28.33 34.57
CA VAL A 324 -30.86 28.17 35.85
C VAL A 324 -30.60 29.34 36.81
N SER A 325 -29.33 29.84 36.88
CA SER A 325 -28.97 30.98 37.73
C SER A 325 -29.61 32.32 37.29
N GLY A 326 -29.87 32.47 35.97
CA GLY A 326 -30.52 33.68 35.42
C GLY A 326 -32.03 33.75 35.66
N THR A 327 -32.68 32.62 36.00
CA THR A 327 -34.15 32.57 36.24
C THR A 327 -34.49 32.90 37.71
N GLN A 328 -33.60 32.60 38.66
CA GLN A 328 -33.84 32.89 40.08
C GLN A 328 -33.73 34.37 40.44
N VAL A 329 -32.95 35.18 39.70
CA VAL A 329 -32.81 36.62 39.98
C VAL A 329 -34.04 37.43 39.53
N LYS A 330 -34.90 36.89 38.67
CA LYS A 330 -36.10 37.58 38.20
C LYS A 330 -37.34 37.46 39.12
N HIS A 331 -37.32 36.57 40.12
CA HIS A 331 -38.45 36.37 41.05
C HIS A 331 -38.26 37.01 42.45
N ALA A 332 -37.09 37.61 42.71
CA ALA A 332 -36.82 38.27 44.02
C ALA A 332 -37.04 39.81 44.02
N GLY A 333 -37.67 40.36 42.98
CA GLY A 333 -37.91 41.78 42.82
C GLY A 333 -39.35 42.06 42.49
N ARG A 334 -40.30 41.56 43.30
CA ARG A 334 -41.69 42.04 43.35
C ARG A 334 -42.14 42.04 44.77
#